data_f2c3d56e5eba870e77ae1b40559eab6a
#
_entry.id   f2c3d56e5eba870e77ae1b40559eab6a
#
_cell.length_a   1.000
_cell.length_b   1.000
_cell.length_c   1.000
_cell.angle_alpha   90.00
_cell.angle_beta   90.00
_cell.angle_gamma   90.00
#
_symmetry.space_group_name_H-M   'P 1'
#
loop_
_entity.id
_entity.type
_entity.pdbx_description
1 polymer ?
#
loop_
_entity_poly.entity_id
_entity_poly.type
_entity_poly.pdbx_seq_one_letter_code
_entity_poly.pdbx_strand_id
1 'polypeptide(L)'
;MKVDVKTIDNGASGKIDLAESVFGIEPRSDIVARVVKWQLAKRRAGTHKVKGRSEIARTGAKLFRQKGTGRARAGSASVSQYRGGGVVHGPVVRSYAHSLQKKVRNLGMRSVLSAKMAAGSLI
;
A
#
# COMPACT_ATOMS: atom_id res chain seq x y z
N MET A 1 0.39 32.53 15.91
CA MET A 1 -0.45 31.81 16.92
C MET A 1 0.43 31.51 18.11
N LYS A 2 0.09 32.05 19.31
CA LYS A 2 0.90 31.84 20.53
C LYS A 2 0.44 30.61 21.29
N VAL A 3 1.38 29.74 21.66
CA VAL A 3 1.12 28.49 22.35
C VAL A 3 2.03 28.38 23.56
N ASP A 4 1.51 27.86 24.67
CA ASP A 4 2.26 27.61 25.87
C ASP A 4 3.18 26.41 25.72
N VAL A 5 4.44 26.56 26.11
CA VAL A 5 5.46 25.50 26.08
C VAL A 5 5.47 24.82 27.45
N LYS A 6 5.40 23.48 27.43
CA LYS A 6 5.51 22.65 28.64
C LYS A 6 6.87 21.98 28.71
N THR A 7 7.43 21.90 29.89
CA THR A 7 8.61 21.07 30.18
C THR A 7 8.21 19.60 30.32
N ILE A 8 9.17 18.68 30.30
CA ILE A 8 8.97 17.24 30.53
C ILE A 8 8.26 17.00 31.89
N ASP A 9 8.52 17.86 32.88
CA ASP A 9 7.88 17.80 34.22
C ASP A 9 6.54 18.52 34.29
N ASN A 10 5.88 18.81 33.14
CA ASN A 10 4.65 19.57 33.04
C ASN A 10 4.68 21.02 33.58
N GLY A 11 5.86 21.57 33.81
CA GLY A 11 6.05 22.97 34.18
C GLY A 11 5.86 23.90 32.97
N ALA A 12 5.38 25.12 33.20
CA ALA A 12 5.29 26.14 32.16
C ALA A 12 6.69 26.69 31.85
N SER A 13 7.11 26.66 30.56
CA SER A 13 8.43 27.15 30.11
C SER A 13 8.36 28.40 29.24
N GLY A 14 7.18 29.04 29.16
CA GLY A 14 6.98 30.23 28.33
C GLY A 14 6.05 30.04 27.15
N LYS A 15 6.10 30.94 26.18
CA LYS A 15 5.24 30.91 24.98
C LYS A 15 6.07 30.95 23.72
N ILE A 16 5.64 30.19 22.70
CA ILE A 16 6.25 30.20 21.36
C ILE A 16 5.23 30.68 20.32
N ASP A 17 5.69 31.42 19.33
CA ASP A 17 4.87 31.80 18.19
C ASP A 17 4.99 30.78 17.08
N LEU A 18 3.88 30.09 16.77
CA LEU A 18 3.76 29.13 15.67
C LEU A 18 3.20 29.82 14.41
N ALA A 19 3.77 29.46 13.25
CA ALA A 19 3.35 30.00 11.97
C ALA A 19 1.93 29.53 11.61
N GLU A 20 1.00 30.43 11.40
CA GLU A 20 -0.39 30.18 11.02
C GLU A 20 -0.51 29.41 9.68
N SER A 21 0.42 29.67 8.76
CA SER A 21 0.50 28.96 7.48
C SER A 21 0.80 27.46 7.59
N VAL A 22 1.16 26.97 8.78
CA VAL A 22 1.47 25.56 9.05
C VAL A 22 0.48 24.96 10.02
N PHE A 23 0.10 25.66 11.08
CA PHE A 23 -0.70 25.16 12.20
C PHE A 23 -2.12 25.70 12.24
N GLY A 24 -2.46 26.67 11.36
CA GLY A 24 -3.78 27.32 11.30
C GLY A 24 -4.57 27.02 10.04
N ILE A 25 -4.16 26.09 9.21
CA ILE A 25 -4.91 25.73 8.00
C ILE A 25 -6.08 24.80 8.31
N GLU A 26 -7.13 24.92 7.52
CA GLU A 26 -8.27 23.99 7.59
C GLU A 26 -7.83 22.56 7.24
N PRO A 27 -8.05 21.58 8.14
CA PRO A 27 -7.62 20.21 7.91
C PRO A 27 -8.38 19.53 6.76
N ARG A 28 -7.66 19.02 5.78
CA ARG A 28 -8.23 18.31 4.62
C ARG A 28 -8.09 16.80 4.77
N SER A 29 -9.18 16.15 5.16
CA SER A 29 -9.25 14.71 5.38
C SER A 29 -8.94 13.88 4.12
N ASP A 30 -9.36 14.35 2.93
CA ASP A 30 -9.07 13.72 1.64
C ASP A 30 -7.55 13.64 1.35
N ILE A 31 -6.82 14.72 1.62
CA ILE A 31 -5.36 14.78 1.44
C ILE A 31 -4.66 13.89 2.47
N VAL A 32 -5.10 13.92 3.74
CA VAL A 32 -4.55 13.06 4.79
C VAL A 32 -4.75 11.59 4.44
N ALA A 33 -5.94 11.20 3.98
CA ALA A 33 -6.22 9.84 3.54
C ALA A 33 -5.30 9.38 2.39
N ARG A 34 -4.99 10.27 1.43
CA ARG A 34 -4.03 9.98 0.34
C ARG A 34 -2.61 9.74 0.89
N VAL A 35 -2.16 10.55 1.83
CA VAL A 35 -0.84 10.40 2.44
C VAL A 35 -0.75 9.08 3.22
N VAL A 36 -1.78 8.74 4.00
CA VAL A 36 -1.85 7.47 4.74
C VAL A 36 -1.83 6.27 3.78
N LYS A 37 -2.65 6.27 2.72
CA LYS A 37 -2.65 5.23 1.69
C LYS A 37 -1.27 5.09 1.04
N TRP A 38 -0.61 6.19 0.73
CA TRP A 38 0.74 6.19 0.17
C TRP A 38 1.76 5.55 1.12
N GLN A 39 1.73 5.90 2.41
CA GLN A 39 2.62 5.32 3.40
C GLN A 39 2.38 3.81 3.57
N LEU A 40 1.13 3.37 3.65
CA LEU A 40 0.77 1.95 3.78
C LEU A 40 1.20 1.16 2.54
N ALA A 41 0.97 1.70 1.34
CA ALA A 41 1.41 1.08 0.09
C ALA A 41 2.94 0.92 0.03
N LYS A 42 3.69 1.92 0.48
CA LYS A 42 5.16 1.87 0.52
C LYS A 42 5.70 0.83 1.51
N ARG A 43 4.99 0.58 2.62
CA ARG A 43 5.36 -0.42 3.63
C ARG A 43 5.01 -1.85 3.24
N ARG A 44 4.13 -2.03 2.24
CA ARG A 44 3.66 -3.35 1.83
C ARG A 44 4.78 -4.13 1.13
N ALA A 45 5.14 -5.30 1.64
CA ALA A 45 6.22 -6.12 1.13
C ALA A 45 5.94 -6.73 -0.26
N GLY A 46 4.69 -7.08 -0.55
CA GLY A 46 4.26 -7.59 -1.86
C GLY A 46 4.88 -8.93 -2.27
N THR A 47 5.19 -9.81 -1.31
CA THR A 47 5.89 -11.07 -1.52
C THR A 47 5.00 -12.24 -1.92
N HIS A 48 3.67 -12.06 -1.96
CA HIS A 48 2.73 -13.11 -2.32
C HIS A 48 2.84 -13.47 -3.80
N LYS A 49 2.84 -14.78 -4.07
CA LYS A 49 3.00 -15.33 -5.41
C LYS A 49 2.29 -16.67 -5.52
N VAL A 50 1.74 -16.95 -6.69
CA VAL A 50 1.28 -18.29 -7.08
C VAL A 50 2.16 -18.85 -8.19
N LYS A 51 2.17 -20.17 -8.36
CA LYS A 51 2.91 -20.83 -9.44
C LYS A 51 2.09 -20.82 -10.72
N GLY A 52 2.62 -20.27 -11.79
CA GLY A 52 2.12 -20.40 -13.14
C GLY A 52 2.37 -21.81 -13.71
N ARG A 53 1.79 -22.12 -14.87
CA ARG A 53 1.92 -23.44 -15.49
C ARG A 53 3.36 -23.85 -15.84
N SER A 54 4.26 -22.90 -16.03
CA SER A 54 5.68 -23.11 -16.29
C SER A 54 6.51 -23.34 -15.04
N GLU A 55 5.98 -23.02 -13.88
CA GLU A 55 6.67 -23.09 -12.59
C GLU A 55 6.31 -24.33 -11.77
N ILE A 56 5.33 -25.11 -12.25
CA ILE A 56 4.87 -26.34 -11.59
C ILE A 56 5.75 -27.51 -12.05
N ALA A 57 6.18 -28.32 -11.10
CA ALA A 57 6.88 -29.58 -11.36
C ALA A 57 5.90 -30.63 -11.90
N ARG A 58 5.62 -30.61 -13.19
CA ARG A 58 4.79 -31.58 -13.91
C ARG A 58 5.33 -31.84 -15.30
N THR A 59 4.91 -32.97 -15.88
CA THR A 59 5.31 -33.30 -17.25
C THR A 59 4.85 -32.21 -18.25
N GLY A 60 5.75 -31.75 -19.10
CA GLY A 60 5.46 -30.87 -20.22
C GLY A 60 4.95 -31.62 -21.46
N ALA A 61 5.02 -32.95 -21.45
CA ALA A 61 4.57 -33.77 -22.56
C ALA A 61 3.06 -33.66 -22.78
N LYS A 62 2.66 -33.81 -24.04
CA LYS A 62 1.25 -33.88 -24.40
C LYS A 62 0.62 -35.16 -23.82
N LEU A 63 -0.48 -35.04 -23.11
CA LEU A 63 -1.12 -36.14 -22.37
C LEU A 63 -1.57 -37.30 -23.28
N PHE A 64 -2.07 -37.00 -24.47
CA PHE A 64 -2.49 -37.97 -25.48
C PHE A 64 -2.53 -37.33 -26.87
N ARG A 65 -2.65 -38.16 -27.90
CA ARG A 65 -2.71 -37.73 -29.30
C ARG A 65 -3.89 -36.78 -29.56
N GLN A 66 -3.75 -35.90 -30.56
CA GLN A 66 -4.64 -34.79 -30.87
C GLN A 66 -6.06 -35.25 -31.25
N LYS A 67 -6.20 -36.43 -31.91
CA LYS A 67 -7.46 -36.98 -32.39
C LYS A 67 -7.53 -38.49 -32.10
N GLY A 68 -8.73 -39.10 -32.18
CA GLY A 68 -8.94 -40.55 -32.06
C GLY A 68 -8.93 -41.07 -30.62
N THR A 69 -9.14 -40.24 -29.60
CA THR A 69 -9.22 -40.67 -28.19
C THR A 69 -10.64 -40.59 -27.60
N GLY A 70 -11.61 -40.01 -28.31
CA GLY A 70 -12.94 -39.72 -27.79
C GLY A 70 -13.00 -38.73 -26.63
N ARG A 71 -11.86 -38.09 -26.28
CA ARG A 71 -11.73 -37.13 -25.18
C ARG A 71 -11.52 -35.72 -25.69
N ALA A 72 -11.77 -34.71 -24.83
CA ALA A 72 -11.43 -33.36 -25.14
C ALA A 72 -9.90 -33.22 -25.38
N ARG A 73 -9.53 -32.39 -26.34
CA ARG A 73 -8.10 -32.14 -26.67
C ARG A 73 -7.37 -31.59 -25.45
N ALA A 74 -6.21 -32.14 -25.14
CA ALA A 74 -5.38 -31.70 -24.03
C ALA A 74 -3.92 -31.55 -24.45
N GLY A 75 -3.26 -30.54 -23.91
CA GLY A 75 -1.83 -30.37 -23.98
C GLY A 75 -1.12 -31.00 -22.79
N SER A 76 -0.32 -30.23 -22.08
CA SER A 76 0.39 -30.63 -20.86
C SER A 76 -0.55 -30.78 -19.66
N ALA A 77 -0.17 -31.60 -18.69
CA ALA A 77 -0.87 -31.75 -17.42
C ALA A 77 -0.77 -30.51 -16.49
N SER A 78 0.14 -29.58 -16.81
CA SER A 78 0.37 -28.37 -16.02
C SER A 78 -0.62 -27.24 -16.26
N VAL A 79 -1.55 -27.38 -17.23
CA VAL A 79 -2.54 -26.34 -17.52
C VAL A 79 -3.58 -26.19 -16.39
N SER A 80 -4.13 -25.01 -16.27
CA SER A 80 -5.02 -24.60 -15.15
C SER A 80 -6.33 -25.43 -15.06
N GLN A 81 -6.79 -26.04 -16.16
CA GLN A 81 -7.97 -26.89 -16.18
C GLN A 81 -7.83 -28.18 -15.37
N TYR A 82 -6.59 -28.64 -15.17
CA TYR A 82 -6.33 -29.87 -14.44
C TYR A 82 -6.05 -29.60 -12.96
N ARG A 83 -6.52 -30.52 -12.11
CA ARG A 83 -6.23 -30.50 -10.67
C ARG A 83 -4.71 -30.53 -10.45
N GLY A 84 -4.21 -29.56 -9.67
CA GLY A 84 -2.78 -29.36 -9.47
C GLY A 84 -2.07 -28.70 -10.65
N GLY A 85 -2.81 -28.11 -11.60
CA GLY A 85 -2.27 -27.24 -12.65
C GLY A 85 -1.91 -25.85 -12.15
N GLY A 86 -1.32 -25.05 -13.03
CA GLY A 86 -0.90 -23.67 -12.72
C GLY A 86 -2.09 -22.73 -12.51
N VAL A 87 -1.88 -21.70 -11.72
CA VAL A 87 -2.86 -20.63 -11.53
C VAL A 87 -2.71 -19.60 -12.64
N VAL A 88 -3.83 -19.19 -13.25
CA VAL A 88 -3.89 -18.16 -14.29
C VAL A 88 -4.25 -16.82 -13.62
N HIS A 89 -3.55 -15.74 -14.01
CA HIS A 89 -3.79 -14.39 -13.48
C HIS A 89 -3.74 -14.26 -11.94
N GLY A 90 -3.02 -15.15 -11.28
CA GLY A 90 -2.82 -15.06 -9.83
C GLY A 90 -1.84 -13.95 -9.43
N PRO A 91 -1.70 -13.69 -8.13
CA PRO A 91 -0.78 -12.68 -7.63
C PRO A 91 0.68 -13.03 -7.97
N VAL A 92 1.45 -12.00 -8.30
CA VAL A 92 2.90 -12.08 -8.54
C VAL A 92 3.63 -11.14 -7.59
N VAL A 93 4.87 -11.45 -7.26
CA VAL A 93 5.72 -10.58 -6.45
C VAL A 93 5.86 -9.23 -7.16
N ARG A 94 5.44 -8.17 -6.47
CA ARG A 94 5.55 -6.79 -6.99
C ARG A 94 5.70 -5.78 -5.87
N SER A 95 6.32 -4.65 -6.17
CA SER A 95 6.29 -3.50 -5.29
C SER A 95 4.96 -2.77 -5.43
N TYR A 96 4.40 -2.36 -4.30
CA TYR A 96 3.21 -1.49 -4.22
C TYR A 96 3.58 -0.02 -4.00
N ALA A 97 4.88 0.27 -3.87
CA ALA A 97 5.36 1.63 -3.68
C ALA A 97 5.05 2.48 -4.92
N HIS A 98 4.53 3.67 -4.68
CA HIS A 98 4.31 4.68 -5.70
C HIS A 98 4.75 6.05 -5.19
N SER A 99 4.97 6.99 -6.08
CA SER A 99 5.34 8.35 -5.73
C SER A 99 4.09 9.18 -5.39
N LEU A 100 4.24 10.10 -4.45
CA LEU A 100 3.25 11.14 -4.16
C LEU A 100 3.93 12.50 -4.29
N GLN A 101 3.28 13.45 -4.94
CA GLN A 101 3.84 14.79 -5.17
C GLN A 101 4.23 15.48 -3.87
N LYS A 102 5.39 16.16 -3.85
CA LYS A 102 5.90 16.88 -2.66
C LYS A 102 4.87 17.86 -2.08
N LYS A 103 4.18 18.63 -2.94
CA LYS A 103 3.17 19.61 -2.52
C LYS A 103 2.02 18.93 -1.76
N VAL A 104 1.54 17.77 -2.23
CA VAL A 104 0.47 17.00 -1.58
C VAL A 104 0.92 16.46 -0.22
N ARG A 105 2.15 15.93 -0.13
CA ARG A 105 2.72 15.46 1.15
C ARG A 105 2.85 16.59 2.17
N ASN A 106 3.37 17.73 1.74
CA ASN A 106 3.51 18.90 2.60
C ASN A 106 2.16 19.44 3.07
N LEU A 107 1.16 19.50 2.17
CA LEU A 107 -0.19 19.92 2.54
C LEU A 107 -0.83 18.93 3.52
N GLY A 108 -0.65 17.63 3.31
CA GLY A 108 -1.11 16.59 4.25
C GLY A 108 -0.47 16.72 5.63
N MET A 109 0.84 16.97 5.70
CA MET A 109 1.54 17.18 6.97
C MET A 109 1.01 18.43 7.70
N ARG A 110 0.86 19.56 7.00
CA ARG A 110 0.28 20.78 7.58
C ARG A 110 -1.14 20.54 8.08
N SER A 111 -2.00 19.84 7.31
CA SER A 111 -3.36 19.50 7.71
C SER A 111 -3.40 18.67 9.00
N VAL A 112 -2.50 17.69 9.15
CA VAL A 112 -2.40 16.89 10.37
C VAL A 112 -1.93 17.73 11.55
N LEU A 113 -0.91 18.56 11.36
CA LEU A 113 -0.39 19.44 12.43
C LEU A 113 -1.46 20.43 12.90
N SER A 114 -2.20 21.04 11.96
CA SER A 114 -3.31 21.95 12.29
C SER A 114 -4.43 21.23 13.05
N ALA A 115 -4.79 20.01 12.62
CA ALA A 115 -5.80 19.21 13.32
C ALA A 115 -5.35 18.83 14.74
N LYS A 116 -4.09 18.46 14.93
CA LYS A 116 -3.53 18.14 16.24
C LYS A 116 -3.45 19.35 17.15
N MET A 117 -3.12 20.51 16.58
CA MET A 117 -3.12 21.78 17.29
C MET A 117 -4.52 22.17 17.77
N ALA A 118 -5.53 22.09 16.88
CA ALA A 118 -6.92 22.36 17.20
C ALA A 118 -7.48 21.39 18.28
N ALA A 119 -7.04 20.15 18.27
CA ALA A 119 -7.41 19.14 19.26
C ALA A 119 -6.63 19.25 20.60
N GLY A 120 -5.68 20.18 20.72
CA GLY A 120 -4.81 20.29 21.90
C GLY A 120 -3.89 19.09 22.14
N SER A 121 -3.65 18.28 21.09
CA SER A 121 -2.84 17.04 21.14
C SER A 121 -1.39 17.27 20.67
N LEU A 122 -0.99 18.49 20.43
CA LEU A 122 0.38 18.87 20.12
C LEU A 122 1.06 19.24 21.43
N ILE A 123 2.06 18.48 21.82
CA ILE A 123 2.84 18.66 23.04
C ILE A 123 4.29 18.85 22.64
#